data_b6baf6d1171d3a4b6a20ed3ac8605d53
#
_entry.id   b6baf6d1171d3a4b6a20ed3ac8605d53
#
_cell.length_a   1.000
_cell.length_b   1.000
_cell.length_c   1.000
_cell.angle_alpha   90.00
_cell.angle_beta   90.00
_cell.angle_gamma   90.00
#
_symmetry.space_group_name_H-M   'P 1'
#
loop_
_entity.id
_entity.type
_entity.pdbx_description
1 polymer ?
#
loop_
_entity_poly.entity_id
_entity_poly.type
_entity_poly.pdbx_seq_one_letter_code
_entity_poly.pdbx_strand_id
1 'polypeptide(L)'
;IRYLTRLTTVFVVWSIIYAFMYLPNKIRTYGTLNGLTRLINGKIAWAIDNPMTFLLQGFAVHLWFITSLILALTILYGLIWLNKPNKIFYIAIPLYVFGLMAGTYAMTPVGITIEFNTRNGPFLSTLCIGMGWWLAQHDFKPTVQLALTIILTSFLVQVTEYLLLSNIYSLPIE
;
A
#
# COMPACT_ATOMS: atom_id res chain seq x y z
N ILE A 1 0.58 -18.61 -7.03
CA ILE A 1 1.98 -18.40 -7.45
C ILE A 1 2.04 -17.65 -8.79
N ARG A 2 1.44 -18.13 -9.90
CA ARG A 2 1.50 -17.46 -11.22
C ARG A 2 1.07 -15.98 -11.19
N TYR A 3 0.06 -15.63 -10.40
CA TYR A 3 -0.42 -14.26 -10.28
C TYR A 3 0.59 -13.36 -9.55
N LEU A 4 1.16 -13.88 -8.45
CA LEU A 4 2.21 -13.17 -7.70
C LEU A 4 3.43 -12.89 -8.58
N THR A 5 3.88 -13.90 -9.35
CA THR A 5 5.00 -13.71 -10.29
C THR A 5 4.71 -12.61 -11.32
N ARG A 6 3.51 -12.57 -11.88
CA ARG A 6 3.11 -11.51 -12.84
C ARG A 6 3.16 -10.12 -12.20
N LEU A 7 2.60 -9.96 -10.98
CA LEU A 7 2.64 -8.69 -10.26
C LEU A 7 4.08 -8.25 -9.96
N THR A 8 4.91 -9.18 -9.50
CA THR A 8 6.33 -8.90 -9.24
C THR A 8 7.06 -8.47 -10.52
N THR A 9 6.79 -9.16 -11.64
CA THR A 9 7.37 -8.77 -12.93
C THR A 9 6.94 -7.35 -13.34
N VAL A 10 5.64 -7.04 -13.22
CA VAL A 10 5.11 -5.69 -13.50
C VAL A 10 5.78 -4.66 -12.60
N PHE A 11 5.90 -4.94 -11.30
CA PHE A 11 6.57 -4.06 -10.35
C PHE A 11 8.03 -3.79 -10.73
N VAL A 12 8.80 -4.83 -11.06
CA VAL A 12 10.22 -4.70 -11.44
C VAL A 12 10.36 -3.90 -12.72
N VAL A 13 9.57 -4.23 -13.78
CA VAL A 13 9.62 -3.53 -15.06
C VAL A 13 9.30 -2.04 -14.88
N TRP A 14 8.22 -1.70 -14.20
CA TRP A 14 7.86 -0.31 -13.96
C TRP A 14 8.85 0.40 -13.04
N SER A 15 9.40 -0.27 -12.03
CA SER A 15 10.46 0.30 -11.20
C SER A 15 11.69 0.70 -12.04
N ILE A 16 12.09 -0.15 -12.98
CA ILE A 16 13.20 0.16 -13.90
C ILE A 16 12.83 1.35 -14.79
N ILE A 17 11.64 1.35 -15.41
CA ILE A 17 11.18 2.45 -16.25
C ILE A 17 11.21 3.78 -15.49
N TYR A 18 10.64 3.81 -14.28
CA TYR A 18 10.65 5.01 -13.45
C TYR A 18 12.04 5.41 -12.94
N ALA A 19 12.91 4.44 -12.68
CA ALA A 19 14.30 4.75 -12.32
C ALA A 19 15.00 5.54 -13.43
N PHE A 20 14.75 5.19 -14.69
CA PHE A 20 15.38 5.82 -15.86
C PHE A 20 14.60 7.01 -16.44
N MET A 21 13.41 7.32 -15.96
CA MET A 21 12.60 8.43 -16.48
C MET A 21 13.30 9.79 -16.43
N TYR A 22 14.19 9.99 -15.46
CA TYR A 22 14.98 11.21 -15.33
C TYR A 22 16.31 11.21 -16.10
N LEU A 23 16.62 10.13 -16.82
CA LEU A 23 17.88 9.99 -17.57
C LEU A 23 18.08 11.09 -18.63
N PRO A 24 17.06 11.46 -19.46
CA PRO A 24 17.25 12.52 -20.46
C PRO A 24 17.70 13.83 -19.84
N ASN A 25 17.12 14.21 -18.71
CA ASN A 25 17.50 15.46 -18.01
C ASN A 25 18.92 15.38 -17.44
N LYS A 26 19.31 14.24 -16.88
CA LYS A 26 20.67 14.02 -16.37
C LYS A 26 21.72 14.02 -17.49
N ILE A 27 21.39 13.41 -18.64
CA ILE A 27 22.28 13.42 -19.83
C ILE A 27 22.45 14.85 -20.34
N ARG A 28 21.39 15.62 -20.43
CA ARG A 28 21.45 17.03 -20.87
C ARG A 28 22.35 17.88 -19.98
N THR A 29 22.33 17.62 -18.66
CA THR A 29 23.08 18.44 -17.68
C THR A 29 24.55 18.02 -17.55
N TYR A 30 24.84 16.70 -17.59
CA TYR A 30 26.15 16.16 -17.22
C TYR A 30 26.85 15.36 -18.34
N GLY A 31 26.24 15.24 -19.52
CA GLY A 31 26.68 14.36 -20.60
C GLY A 31 26.28 12.91 -20.41
N THR A 32 26.43 12.08 -21.43
CA THR A 32 25.84 10.72 -21.49
C THR A 32 26.37 9.79 -20.38
N LEU A 33 27.66 9.61 -20.28
CA LEU A 33 28.27 8.68 -19.31
C LEU A 33 28.12 9.21 -17.87
N ASN A 34 28.47 10.48 -17.65
CA ASN A 34 28.36 11.09 -16.32
C ASN A 34 26.91 11.19 -15.85
N GLY A 35 25.96 11.47 -16.75
CA GLY A 35 24.54 11.52 -16.45
C GLY A 35 24.00 10.16 -16.01
N LEU A 36 24.38 9.08 -16.71
CA LEU A 36 23.99 7.72 -16.36
C LEU A 36 24.59 7.30 -15.01
N THR A 37 25.88 7.50 -14.80
CA THR A 37 26.54 7.16 -13.54
C THR A 37 25.93 7.88 -12.35
N ARG A 38 25.67 9.19 -12.48
CA ARG A 38 25.02 10.00 -11.43
C ARG A 38 23.59 9.56 -11.15
N LEU A 39 22.84 9.15 -12.18
CA LEU A 39 21.48 8.63 -12.00
C LEU A 39 21.53 7.33 -11.20
N ILE A 40 22.35 6.36 -11.61
CA ILE A 40 22.43 5.04 -10.97
C ILE A 40 22.90 5.19 -9.52
N ASN A 41 24.02 5.91 -9.29
CA ASN A 41 24.55 6.10 -7.94
C ASN A 41 23.55 6.84 -7.05
N GLY A 42 22.86 7.86 -7.57
CA GLY A 42 21.84 8.58 -6.81
C GLY A 42 20.63 7.71 -6.45
N LYS A 43 20.20 6.81 -7.34
CA LYS A 43 19.10 5.87 -7.05
C LYS A 43 19.51 4.80 -6.05
N ILE A 44 20.73 4.27 -6.16
CA ILE A 44 21.28 3.30 -5.20
C ILE A 44 21.43 3.96 -3.82
N ALA A 45 22.06 5.12 -3.74
CA ALA A 45 22.21 5.86 -2.49
C ALA A 45 20.86 6.11 -1.83
N TRP A 46 19.88 6.63 -2.60
CA TRP A 46 18.52 6.86 -2.06
C TRP A 46 17.87 5.57 -1.54
N ALA A 47 18.02 4.44 -2.23
CA ALA A 47 17.46 3.16 -1.80
C ALA A 47 18.13 2.62 -0.53
N ILE A 48 19.43 2.89 -0.35
CA ILE A 48 20.19 2.54 0.87
C ILE A 48 19.77 3.44 2.04
N ASP A 49 19.62 4.74 1.79
CA ASP A 49 19.25 5.71 2.82
C ASP A 49 17.78 5.55 3.26
N ASN A 50 16.91 5.05 2.35
CA ASN A 50 15.47 4.89 2.60
C ASN A 50 14.97 3.47 2.30
N PRO A 51 15.48 2.42 2.98
CA PRO A 51 15.22 1.02 2.62
C PRO A 51 13.73 0.65 2.76
N MET A 52 13.05 1.12 3.80
CA MET A 52 11.62 0.85 3.99
C MET A 52 10.77 1.52 2.91
N THR A 53 11.05 2.77 2.58
CA THR A 53 10.34 3.48 1.52
C THR A 53 10.58 2.80 0.16
N PHE A 54 11.82 2.39 -0.12
CA PHE A 54 12.13 1.65 -1.35
C PHE A 54 11.38 0.32 -1.42
N LEU A 55 11.35 -0.45 -0.33
CA LEU A 55 10.64 -1.73 -0.27
C LEU A 55 9.14 -1.56 -0.49
N LEU A 56 8.54 -0.49 0.05
CA LEU A 56 7.10 -0.28 0.01
C LEU A 56 6.60 0.46 -1.25
N GLN A 57 7.45 1.21 -1.93
CA GLN A 57 7.04 2.06 -3.09
C GLN A 57 7.90 1.84 -4.35
N GLY A 58 9.06 1.17 -4.24
CA GLY A 58 10.03 1.13 -5.32
C GLY A 58 10.60 2.53 -5.63
N PHE A 59 10.91 2.79 -6.90
CA PHE A 59 11.44 4.10 -7.35
C PHE A 59 10.37 5.15 -7.70
N ALA A 60 9.08 4.81 -7.55
CA ALA A 60 7.99 5.74 -7.81
C ALA A 60 6.83 5.51 -6.85
N VAL A 61 6.28 6.60 -6.32
CA VAL A 61 5.15 6.59 -5.39
C VAL A 61 3.97 5.77 -5.93
N HIS A 62 3.68 5.84 -7.21
CA HIS A 62 2.54 5.13 -7.83
C HIS A 62 2.64 3.60 -7.76
N LEU A 63 3.81 3.04 -7.50
CA LEU A 63 4.02 1.58 -7.39
C LEU A 63 3.60 1.00 -6.03
N TRP A 64 3.32 1.85 -5.04
CA TRP A 64 2.94 1.42 -3.69
C TRP A 64 1.78 0.42 -3.68
N PHE A 65 0.80 0.60 -4.57
CA PHE A 65 -0.36 -0.29 -4.66
C PHE A 65 0.03 -1.70 -5.10
N ILE A 66 0.94 -1.83 -6.06
CA ILE A 66 1.41 -3.13 -6.55
C ILE A 66 2.20 -3.85 -5.45
N THR A 67 3.07 -3.14 -4.76
CA THR A 67 3.84 -3.68 -3.61
C THR A 67 2.92 -4.11 -2.48
N SER A 68 1.93 -3.30 -2.17
CA SER A 68 0.91 -3.58 -1.17
C SER A 68 0.15 -4.88 -1.50
N LEU A 69 -0.25 -5.09 -2.77
CA LEU A 69 -0.87 -6.34 -3.23
C LEU A 69 0.09 -7.53 -3.16
N ILE A 70 1.35 -7.36 -3.56
CA ILE A 70 2.36 -8.43 -3.50
C ILE A 70 2.52 -8.90 -2.05
N LEU A 71 2.66 -7.99 -1.10
CA LEU A 71 2.81 -8.31 0.32
C LEU A 71 1.57 -9.04 0.86
N ALA A 72 0.37 -8.53 0.58
CA ALA A 72 -0.88 -9.14 1.03
C ALA A 72 -1.09 -10.55 0.45
N LEU A 73 -0.80 -10.73 -0.84
CA LEU A 73 -0.87 -12.05 -1.48
C LEU A 73 0.19 -13.00 -0.94
N THR A 74 1.38 -12.51 -0.63
CA THR A 74 2.44 -13.33 -0.03
C THR A 74 1.98 -13.86 1.33
N ILE A 75 1.35 -13.03 2.15
CA ILE A 75 0.77 -13.44 3.44
C ILE A 75 -0.31 -14.51 3.22
N LEU A 76 -1.26 -14.29 2.29
CA LEU A 76 -2.31 -15.26 1.99
C LEU A 76 -1.74 -16.58 1.47
N TYR A 77 -0.81 -16.56 0.52
CA TYR A 77 -0.17 -17.76 0.00
C TYR A 77 0.63 -18.51 1.08
N GLY A 78 1.30 -17.79 1.98
CA GLY A 78 1.97 -18.38 3.13
C GLY A 78 0.99 -19.13 4.04
N LEU A 79 -0.18 -18.54 4.32
CA LEU A 79 -1.23 -19.19 5.11
C LEU A 79 -1.86 -20.39 4.40
N ILE A 80 -2.04 -20.31 3.08
CA ILE A 80 -2.51 -21.46 2.28
C ILE A 80 -1.49 -22.60 2.32
N TRP A 81 -0.21 -22.29 2.18
CA TRP A 81 0.87 -23.28 2.27
C TRP A 81 0.93 -23.95 3.64
N LEU A 82 0.62 -23.21 4.72
CA LEU A 82 0.52 -23.72 6.08
C LEU A 82 -0.81 -24.44 6.35
N ASN A 83 -1.71 -24.59 5.38
CA ASN A 83 -3.07 -25.13 5.51
C ASN A 83 -3.95 -24.38 6.55
N LYS A 84 -3.72 -23.09 6.72
CA LYS A 84 -4.43 -22.23 7.68
C LYS A 84 -4.97 -20.94 7.07
N PRO A 85 -5.58 -20.96 5.86
CA PRO A 85 -6.00 -19.72 5.19
C PRO A 85 -7.05 -18.92 5.98
N ASN A 86 -7.90 -19.59 6.78
CA ASN A 86 -8.91 -18.94 7.63
C ASN A 86 -8.30 -18.02 8.70
N LYS A 87 -6.99 -18.18 8.99
CA LYS A 87 -6.29 -17.32 9.95
C LYS A 87 -5.88 -15.97 9.38
N ILE A 88 -6.21 -15.68 8.11
CA ILE A 88 -5.83 -14.40 7.49
C ILE A 88 -6.36 -13.20 8.26
N PHE A 89 -7.56 -13.26 8.82
CA PHE A 89 -8.15 -12.17 9.59
C PHE A 89 -7.44 -11.90 10.92
N TYR A 90 -6.82 -12.93 11.53
CA TYR A 90 -6.00 -12.74 12.74
C TYR A 90 -4.74 -11.91 12.47
N ILE A 91 -4.27 -11.87 11.22
CA ILE A 91 -3.14 -11.04 10.79
C ILE A 91 -3.66 -9.71 10.21
N ALA A 92 -4.68 -9.77 9.38
CA ALA A 92 -5.20 -8.62 8.65
C ALA A 92 -5.79 -7.54 9.56
N ILE A 93 -6.56 -7.94 10.60
CA ILE A 93 -7.20 -6.97 11.50
C ILE A 93 -6.16 -6.19 12.31
N PRO A 94 -5.17 -6.81 13.00
CA PRO A 94 -4.13 -6.06 13.69
C PRO A 94 -3.29 -5.17 12.76
N LEU A 95 -2.95 -5.66 11.55
CA LEU A 95 -2.26 -4.85 10.55
C LEU A 95 -3.08 -3.63 10.14
N TYR A 96 -4.37 -3.80 9.91
CA TYR A 96 -5.26 -2.71 9.54
C TYR A 96 -5.40 -1.67 10.66
N VAL A 97 -5.61 -2.12 11.90
CA VAL A 97 -5.69 -1.23 13.07
C VAL A 97 -4.38 -0.45 13.24
N PHE A 98 -3.23 -1.15 13.17
CA PHE A 98 -1.93 -0.48 13.19
C PHE A 98 -1.79 0.54 12.06
N GLY A 99 -2.18 0.15 10.84
CA GLY A 99 -2.16 1.03 9.68
C GLY A 99 -3.00 2.30 9.85
N LEU A 100 -4.17 2.20 10.49
CA LEU A 100 -4.99 3.35 10.82
C LEU A 100 -4.33 4.26 11.88
N MET A 101 -3.86 3.67 12.99
CA MET A 101 -3.22 4.42 14.08
C MET A 101 -1.95 5.14 13.64
N ALA A 102 -1.15 4.51 12.79
CA ALA A 102 0.09 5.08 12.28
C ALA A 102 -0.08 5.86 10.96
N GLY A 103 -1.27 5.90 10.40
CA GLY A 103 -1.62 6.65 9.19
C GLY A 103 -2.63 7.75 9.48
N THR A 104 -3.90 7.45 9.27
CA THR A 104 -5.01 8.43 9.37
C THR A 104 -5.09 9.09 10.76
N TYR A 105 -4.83 8.33 11.82
CA TYR A 105 -4.91 8.83 13.19
C TYR A 105 -3.57 9.22 13.80
N ALA A 106 -2.47 9.30 13.02
CA ALA A 106 -1.13 9.60 13.54
C ALA A 106 -1.05 10.92 14.33
N MET A 107 -1.86 11.92 13.98
CA MET A 107 -1.91 13.23 14.63
C MET A 107 -2.90 13.30 15.79
N THR A 108 -3.55 12.19 16.15
CA THR A 108 -4.49 12.13 17.29
C THR A 108 -3.81 11.55 18.53
N PRO A 109 -4.40 11.69 19.74
CA PRO A 109 -3.83 11.14 20.97
C PRO A 109 -3.62 9.62 20.98
N VAL A 110 -4.32 8.88 20.13
CA VAL A 110 -4.19 7.42 19.95
C VAL A 110 -3.26 7.06 18.80
N GLY A 111 -2.73 8.06 18.11
CA GLY A 111 -1.87 7.88 16.94
C GLY A 111 -0.46 7.43 17.27
N ILE A 112 0.18 6.78 16.33
CA ILE A 112 1.58 6.34 16.40
C ILE A 112 2.34 7.06 15.29
N THR A 113 3.34 7.86 15.66
CA THR A 113 4.22 8.52 14.66
C THR A 113 5.27 7.54 14.15
N ILE A 114 5.31 7.35 12.84
CA ILE A 114 6.31 6.51 12.16
C ILE A 114 6.85 7.24 10.93
N GLU A 115 8.05 6.86 10.50
CA GLU A 115 8.75 7.53 9.39
C GLU A 115 8.24 7.14 7.99
N PHE A 116 7.46 6.06 7.88
CA PHE A 116 6.95 5.60 6.58
C PHE A 116 5.42 5.67 6.50
N ASN A 117 4.90 5.82 5.29
CA ASN A 117 3.46 5.90 5.06
C ASN A 117 2.82 4.51 5.10
N THR A 118 1.91 4.26 6.05
CA THR A 118 1.20 2.98 6.19
C THR A 118 0.22 2.67 5.07
N ARG A 119 -0.14 3.65 4.25
CA ARG A 119 -0.89 3.41 3.01
C ARG A 119 -0.11 2.48 2.06
N ASN A 120 1.23 2.55 2.13
CA ASN A 120 2.15 1.80 1.29
C ASN A 120 2.56 0.50 2.00
N GLY A 121 1.76 -0.54 1.95
CA GLY A 121 2.16 -1.78 2.61
C GLY A 121 1.00 -2.76 2.79
N PRO A 122 1.19 -3.81 3.56
CA PRO A 122 0.19 -4.86 3.72
C PRO A 122 -0.98 -4.47 4.62
N PHE A 123 -0.99 -3.26 5.17
CA PHE A 123 -1.89 -2.86 6.25
C PHE A 123 -3.38 -2.92 5.84
N LEU A 124 -3.77 -2.22 4.77
CA LEU A 124 -5.13 -2.26 4.24
C LEU A 124 -5.33 -3.43 3.27
N SER A 125 -4.35 -3.69 2.41
CA SER A 125 -4.47 -4.65 1.32
C SER A 125 -4.67 -6.08 1.80
N THR A 126 -4.05 -6.47 2.94
CA THR A 126 -4.23 -7.81 3.52
C THR A 126 -5.68 -8.03 3.96
N LEU A 127 -6.33 -7.01 4.52
CA LEU A 127 -7.74 -7.09 4.88
C LEU A 127 -8.62 -7.24 3.63
N CYS A 128 -8.40 -6.43 2.59
CA CYS A 128 -9.15 -6.49 1.34
C CYS A 128 -8.97 -7.84 0.63
N ILE A 129 -7.75 -8.37 0.56
CA ILE A 129 -7.44 -9.68 -0.03
C ILE A 129 -8.08 -10.81 0.79
N GLY A 130 -8.00 -10.71 2.12
CA GLY A 130 -8.66 -11.66 3.03
C GLY A 130 -10.17 -11.70 2.85
N MET A 131 -10.80 -10.53 2.77
CA MET A 131 -12.24 -10.42 2.50
C MET A 131 -12.61 -10.99 1.13
N GLY A 132 -11.86 -10.66 0.07
CA GLY A 132 -12.09 -11.18 -1.27
C GLY A 132 -11.94 -12.70 -1.32
N TRP A 133 -10.94 -13.26 -0.67
CA TRP A 133 -10.75 -14.70 -0.55
C TRP A 133 -11.92 -15.36 0.20
N TRP A 134 -12.34 -14.77 1.32
CA TRP A 134 -13.47 -15.28 2.12
C TRP A 134 -14.78 -15.26 1.33
N LEU A 135 -15.09 -14.16 0.65
CA LEU A 135 -16.27 -14.03 -0.20
C LEU A 135 -16.31 -15.10 -1.31
N ALA A 136 -15.15 -15.37 -1.94
CA ALA A 136 -15.03 -16.38 -2.98
C ALA A 136 -15.28 -17.83 -2.46
N GLN A 137 -14.98 -18.07 -1.19
CA GLN A 137 -15.20 -19.39 -0.57
C GLN A 137 -16.66 -19.64 -0.14
N HIS A 138 -17.41 -18.56 0.13
CA HIS A 138 -18.75 -18.66 0.70
C HIS A 138 -19.88 -18.37 -0.29
N ASP A 139 -19.58 -18.24 -1.61
CA ASP A 139 -20.57 -17.93 -2.66
C ASP A 139 -21.51 -16.76 -2.28
N PHE A 140 -20.96 -15.79 -1.53
CA PHE A 140 -21.73 -14.67 -1.02
C PHE A 140 -22.23 -13.80 -2.19
N LYS A 141 -23.55 -13.75 -2.36
CA LYS A 141 -24.21 -12.94 -3.40
C LYS A 141 -25.02 -11.83 -2.74
N PRO A 142 -24.45 -10.62 -2.55
CA PRO A 142 -25.18 -9.55 -1.91
C PRO A 142 -26.37 -9.11 -2.78
N THR A 143 -27.50 -8.85 -2.15
CA THR A 143 -28.62 -8.18 -2.84
C THR A 143 -28.25 -6.73 -3.12
N VAL A 144 -28.85 -6.15 -4.17
CA VAL A 144 -28.63 -4.73 -4.52
C VAL A 144 -28.97 -3.82 -3.32
N GLN A 145 -30.03 -4.13 -2.59
CA GLN A 145 -30.41 -3.38 -1.39
C GLN A 145 -29.32 -3.42 -0.33
N LEU A 146 -28.77 -4.60 -0.03
CA LEU A 146 -27.66 -4.74 0.94
C LEU A 146 -26.42 -3.96 0.49
N ALA A 147 -26.07 -4.04 -0.78
CA ALA A 147 -24.93 -3.30 -1.33
C ALA A 147 -25.12 -1.78 -1.20
N LEU A 148 -26.30 -1.26 -1.57
CA LEU A 148 -26.62 0.15 -1.41
C LEU A 148 -26.62 0.59 0.05
N THR A 149 -27.15 -0.22 0.96
CA THR A 149 -27.15 0.07 2.40
C THR A 149 -25.72 0.18 2.93
N ILE A 150 -24.83 -0.77 2.56
CA ILE A 150 -23.43 -0.74 2.97
C ILE A 150 -22.72 0.51 2.43
N ILE A 151 -22.95 0.87 1.16
CA ILE A 151 -22.34 2.06 0.56
C ILE A 151 -22.81 3.33 1.28
N LEU A 152 -24.11 3.49 1.50
CA LEU A 152 -24.67 4.67 2.15
C LEU A 152 -24.22 4.80 3.61
N THR A 153 -24.24 3.71 4.37
CA THR A 153 -23.76 3.72 5.76
C THR A 153 -22.28 4.01 5.85
N SER A 154 -21.44 3.43 4.98
CA SER A 154 -20.02 3.70 4.93
C SER A 154 -19.73 5.16 4.60
N PHE A 155 -20.47 5.73 3.66
CA PHE A 155 -20.36 7.15 3.31
C PHE A 155 -20.74 8.07 4.48
N LEU A 156 -21.85 7.78 5.15
CA LEU A 156 -22.28 8.55 6.33
C LEU A 156 -21.26 8.48 7.47
N VAL A 157 -20.73 7.29 7.75
CA VAL A 157 -19.69 7.11 8.76
C VAL A 157 -18.45 7.93 8.40
N GLN A 158 -18.00 7.89 7.16
CA GLN A 158 -16.82 8.64 6.70
C GLN A 158 -17.02 10.15 6.81
N VAL A 159 -18.20 10.66 6.42
CA VAL A 159 -18.53 12.10 6.57
C VAL A 159 -18.58 12.51 8.04
N THR A 160 -19.17 11.68 8.90
CA THR A 160 -19.25 11.95 10.34
C THR A 160 -17.85 11.96 10.97
N GLU A 161 -17.01 10.97 10.64
CA GLU A 161 -15.63 10.91 11.09
C GLU A 161 -14.85 12.15 10.67
N TYR A 162 -14.96 12.54 9.40
CA TYR A 162 -14.32 13.75 8.87
C TYR A 162 -14.73 15.01 9.65
N LEU A 163 -16.03 15.21 9.88
CA LEU A 163 -16.55 16.37 10.61
C LEU A 163 -16.09 16.37 12.08
N LEU A 164 -16.07 15.21 12.73
CA LEU A 164 -15.58 15.08 14.10
C LEU A 164 -14.09 15.40 14.21
N LEU A 165 -13.26 14.83 13.32
CA LEU A 165 -11.82 15.06 13.35
C LEU A 165 -11.46 16.52 13.03
N SER A 166 -12.11 17.12 12.04
CA SER A 166 -11.88 18.53 11.68
C SER A 166 -12.27 19.49 12.80
N ASN A 167 -13.36 19.23 13.50
CA ASN A 167 -13.82 20.09 14.59
C ASN A 167 -13.02 19.91 15.89
N ILE A 168 -12.63 18.67 16.24
CA ILE A 168 -11.96 18.38 17.52
C ILE A 168 -10.45 18.67 17.44
N TYR A 169 -9.81 18.35 16.33
CA TYR A 169 -8.35 18.40 16.22
C TYR A 169 -7.81 19.54 15.36
N SER A 170 -8.69 20.36 14.71
CA SER A 170 -8.29 21.44 13.80
C SER A 170 -7.22 20.96 12.80
N LEU A 171 -7.33 19.70 12.35
CA LEU A 171 -6.36 19.10 11.45
C LEU A 171 -6.46 19.77 10.08
N PRO A 172 -5.32 20.17 9.47
CA PRO A 172 -5.33 20.67 8.11
C PRO A 172 -5.84 19.58 7.17
N ILE A 173 -6.73 19.97 6.29
CA ILE A 173 -7.30 19.11 5.25
C ILE A 173 -6.28 19.05 4.12
N GLU A 174 -5.57 17.94 3.99
CA GLU A 174 -4.76 17.64 2.80
C GLU A 174 -5.51 16.79 1.79
#